data_f18701cc3e618627c607c1ed745841a3
#
_entry.id   f18701cc3e618627c607c1ed745841a3
#
_cell.length_a   1.000
_cell.length_b   1.000
_cell.length_c   1.000
_cell.angle_alpha   90.00
_cell.angle_beta   90.00
_cell.angle_gamma   90.00
#
_symmetry.space_group_name_H-M   'P 1'
#
loop_
_entity.id
_entity.type
_entity.pdbx_description
1 polymer ?
#
loop_
_entity_poly.entity_id
_entity_poly.type
_entity_poly.pdbx_seq_one_letter_code
_entity_poly.pdbx_strand_id
1 'polypeptide(L)'
;MKLKEKMKNNNHKKFDKKKLIGTISKKHIKNGSYTMAMSVIFIAVVVVLNMIVNAIPSKYSELDISSQKLYSIGDDTKAMLKDLDKDVTIYQIAQSGSEDENITNLLKKYEDESKHIKVEQKDPVVNPKFVTEYTSDDLSANSLIVVCGDRNKVIDYNNIYESTIDYQTYSSQTTGFDGEGQITSAIGYVTSEDLPILYTLEGHGEKEMDSTIKEDIEKANMDIQSLNLLTEGSVPDDADCLFIDSPSTDISEDEKTAIIDYLENGGKAMIFSDYTTEDLPNFDAVLENYGVQREAGIVFEGDNQHYAMQMPYYLVPTINSTDASSETVSGGYYVLVPYAQGIKKMDDVRDTVTINSILTTSDQAYSKTDLNSDTLEKEDGDEAGPFDLGVSITETLDDDKETQIVYYSTSNLMESQVNQMVSGGNEKLIIESLKWMTDTEDSATVSIPSKSLSVSYLTLTDYDAAFWKICTIGLIPGFFLVVGFAVWMKRRKA
;
A
#
# COMPACT_ATOMS: atom_id res chain seq x y z
N MET A 1 59.21 -34.52 66.98
CA MET A 1 60.60 -34.20 66.73
C MET A 1 61.04 -34.99 65.46
N LYS A 2 60.71 -34.55 64.22
CA LYS A 2 61.17 -35.10 62.90
C LYS A 2 60.41 -34.47 61.79
N LEU A 3 60.18 -33.15 61.76
CA LEU A 3 59.53 -32.43 60.68
C LEU A 3 60.11 -31.02 60.44
N LYS A 4 61.32 -30.72 60.94
CA LYS A 4 61.96 -29.42 60.79
C LYS A 4 63.27 -29.41 60.01
N GLU A 5 63.65 -30.52 59.36
CA GLU A 5 64.93 -30.62 58.64
C GLU A 5 64.83 -30.77 57.07
N LYS A 6 63.66 -30.55 56.45
CA LYS A 6 63.50 -30.65 54.99
C LYS A 6 63.19 -29.35 54.28
N MET A 7 63.34 -28.19 54.89
CA MET A 7 63.11 -26.88 54.27
C MET A 7 64.36 -26.00 54.22
N LYS A 8 65.48 -26.54 53.86
CA LYS A 8 66.67 -25.74 53.67
C LYS A 8 67.52 -26.26 52.52
N ASN A 9 66.96 -26.28 51.30
CA ASN A 9 67.73 -26.27 50.02
C ASN A 9 66.85 -26.02 48.81
N ASN A 10 66.38 -24.77 48.69
CA ASN A 10 65.84 -24.29 47.41
C ASN A 10 66.75 -23.16 46.94
N ASN A 11 67.79 -23.56 46.22
CA ASN A 11 68.64 -22.65 45.45
C ASN A 11 67.80 -21.81 44.49
N HIS A 12 67.75 -20.51 44.80
CA HIS A 12 67.27 -19.49 43.82
C HIS A 12 68.17 -19.52 42.61
N LYS A 13 67.76 -20.24 41.52
CA LYS A 13 68.28 -20.01 40.20
C LYS A 13 67.82 -18.59 39.81
N LYS A 14 68.70 -17.60 39.90
CA LYS A 14 68.55 -16.27 39.33
C LYS A 14 68.31 -16.48 37.83
N PHE A 15 67.12 -16.15 37.39
CA PHE A 15 66.76 -16.09 35.93
C PHE A 15 67.65 -15.01 35.31
N ASP A 16 68.65 -15.44 34.53
CA ASP A 16 69.58 -14.54 33.86
C ASP A 16 68.92 -14.01 32.59
N LYS A 17 68.26 -12.83 32.73
CA LYS A 17 67.59 -12.12 31.62
C LYS A 17 68.55 -11.81 30.44
N LYS A 18 69.87 -11.88 30.65
CA LYS A 18 70.85 -11.61 29.59
C LYS A 18 71.04 -12.80 28.62
N LYS A 19 70.68 -14.02 29.03
CA LYS A 19 70.80 -15.20 28.14
C LYS A 19 69.64 -15.36 27.17
N LEU A 20 68.48 -14.70 27.44
CA LEU A 20 67.32 -14.78 26.53
C LEU A 20 67.42 -13.80 25.35
N ILE A 21 68.22 -12.75 25.46
CA ILE A 21 68.36 -11.68 24.46
C ILE A 21 69.48 -11.98 23.47
N GLY A 22 70.36 -12.94 23.76
CA GLY A 22 71.57 -13.22 22.97
C GLY A 22 71.41 -14.18 21.76
N THR A 23 70.25 -14.81 21.58
CA THR A 23 70.07 -15.86 20.58
C THR A 23 69.11 -15.50 19.45
N ILE A 24 68.65 -14.26 19.38
CA ILE A 24 67.84 -13.82 18.25
C ILE A 24 68.82 -13.23 17.19
N SER A 25 69.21 -14.11 16.25
CA SER A 25 70.02 -13.71 15.09
C SER A 25 69.44 -12.49 14.41
N LYS A 26 70.30 -11.47 14.05
CA LYS A 26 69.85 -10.28 13.31
C LYS A 26 69.03 -10.63 12.07
N LYS A 27 69.14 -11.82 11.50
CA LYS A 27 68.40 -12.32 10.38
C LYS A 27 66.94 -12.69 10.77
N HIS A 28 66.70 -13.18 11.98
CA HIS A 28 65.35 -13.48 12.50
C HIS A 28 64.61 -12.21 12.89
N ILE A 29 65.28 -11.17 13.44
CA ILE A 29 64.69 -9.88 13.75
C ILE A 29 64.30 -9.16 12.44
N LYS A 30 65.14 -9.21 11.40
CA LYS A 30 64.84 -8.61 10.09
C LYS A 30 63.68 -9.31 9.38
N ASN A 31 63.60 -10.61 9.44
CA ASN A 31 62.45 -11.38 8.86
C ASN A 31 61.16 -11.17 9.66
N GLY A 32 61.25 -11.17 11.00
CA GLY A 32 60.10 -10.91 11.89
C GLY A 32 59.53 -9.48 11.75
N SER A 33 60.40 -8.46 11.59
CA SER A 33 59.97 -7.10 11.37
C SER A 33 59.34 -6.89 9.97
N TYR A 34 59.83 -7.62 8.97
CA TYR A 34 59.25 -7.60 7.64
C TYR A 34 57.85 -8.25 7.64
N THR A 35 57.71 -9.42 8.29
CA THR A 35 56.42 -10.08 8.42
C THR A 35 55.43 -9.23 9.21
N MET A 36 55.86 -8.58 10.27
CA MET A 36 55.02 -7.66 11.07
C MET A 36 54.58 -6.44 10.23
N ALA A 37 55.50 -5.82 9.47
CA ALA A 37 55.19 -4.71 8.56
C ALA A 37 54.19 -5.14 7.50
N MET A 38 54.35 -6.32 6.87
CA MET A 38 53.41 -6.87 5.89
C MET A 38 52.03 -7.14 6.51
N SER A 39 51.96 -7.63 7.74
CA SER A 39 50.71 -7.85 8.45
C SER A 39 49.99 -6.52 8.75
N VAL A 40 50.70 -5.48 9.13
CA VAL A 40 50.14 -4.14 9.37
C VAL A 40 49.62 -3.56 8.06
N ILE A 41 50.39 -3.68 6.95
CA ILE A 41 49.95 -3.24 5.61
C ILE A 41 48.70 -4.02 5.18
N PHE A 42 48.66 -5.33 5.39
CA PHE A 42 47.51 -6.14 5.05
C PHE A 42 46.25 -5.72 5.82
N ILE A 43 46.38 -5.50 7.16
CA ILE A 43 45.29 -4.98 7.98
C ILE A 43 44.85 -3.59 7.49
N ALA A 44 45.79 -2.70 7.18
CA ALA A 44 45.48 -1.38 6.64
C ALA A 44 44.71 -1.46 5.30
N VAL A 45 45.13 -2.37 4.42
CA VAL A 45 44.42 -2.60 3.14
C VAL A 45 43.01 -3.14 3.37
N VAL A 46 42.81 -4.08 4.31
CA VAL A 46 41.49 -4.62 4.66
C VAL A 46 40.60 -3.49 5.26
N VAL A 47 41.15 -2.65 6.11
CA VAL A 47 40.40 -1.50 6.67
C VAL A 47 40.01 -0.52 5.57
N VAL A 48 40.94 -0.17 4.68
CA VAL A 48 40.64 0.75 3.54
C VAL A 48 39.62 0.13 2.60
N LEU A 49 39.73 -1.17 2.28
CA LEU A 49 38.71 -1.86 1.48
C LEU A 49 37.35 -1.85 2.13
N ASN A 50 37.28 -2.08 3.45
CA ASN A 50 36.03 -2.01 4.19
C ASN A 50 35.43 -0.60 4.19
N MET A 51 36.28 0.44 4.35
CA MET A 51 35.82 1.83 4.23
C MET A 51 35.32 2.15 2.81
N ILE A 52 35.96 1.65 1.76
CA ILE A 52 35.52 1.83 0.36
C ILE A 52 34.16 1.14 0.17
N VAL A 53 34.01 -0.11 0.62
CA VAL A 53 32.74 -0.86 0.49
C VAL A 53 31.62 -0.13 1.24
N ASN A 54 31.88 0.37 2.43
CA ASN A 54 30.89 1.13 3.21
C ASN A 54 30.56 2.52 2.63
N ALA A 55 31.41 3.05 1.76
CA ALA A 55 31.18 4.32 1.06
C ALA A 55 30.45 4.16 -0.28
N ILE A 56 30.23 2.91 -0.73
CA ILE A 56 29.45 2.64 -1.94
C ILE A 56 27.97 2.79 -1.56
N PRO A 57 27.19 3.62 -2.30
CA PRO A 57 25.75 3.72 -2.07
C PRO A 57 25.06 2.34 -2.08
N SER A 58 24.06 2.15 -1.21
CA SER A 58 23.40 0.85 -1.02
C SER A 58 22.79 0.31 -2.32
N LYS A 59 22.40 1.16 -3.26
CA LYS A 59 21.91 0.79 -4.60
C LYS A 59 22.89 -0.04 -5.45
N TYR A 60 24.21 0.02 -5.15
CA TYR A 60 25.25 -0.73 -5.87
C TYR A 60 25.86 -1.86 -5.06
N SER A 61 25.73 -1.82 -3.73
CA SER A 61 26.37 -2.77 -2.82
C SER A 61 25.40 -3.78 -2.20
N GLU A 62 24.10 -3.46 -2.18
CA GLU A 62 23.07 -4.27 -1.56
C GLU A 62 22.04 -4.72 -2.61
N LEU A 63 21.97 -6.04 -2.82
CA LEU A 63 20.96 -6.66 -3.65
C LEU A 63 19.82 -7.16 -2.74
N ASP A 64 18.62 -6.66 -2.95
CA ASP A 64 17.45 -7.19 -2.28
C ASP A 64 17.14 -8.58 -2.83
N ILE A 65 17.42 -9.60 -2.04
CA ILE A 65 17.16 -11.02 -2.36
C ILE A 65 15.87 -11.52 -1.71
N SER A 66 15.12 -10.64 -1.02
CA SER A 66 13.82 -10.99 -0.48
C SER A 66 12.84 -11.29 -1.61
N SER A 67 11.99 -12.31 -1.45
CA SER A 67 10.97 -12.64 -2.44
C SER A 67 9.96 -11.50 -2.63
N GLN A 68 9.77 -10.70 -1.60
CA GLN A 68 8.84 -9.58 -1.53
C GLN A 68 9.46 -8.23 -1.93
N LYS A 69 10.78 -8.17 -2.14
CA LYS A 69 11.54 -6.94 -2.45
C LYS A 69 11.28 -5.80 -1.43
N LEU A 70 11.29 -6.12 -0.14
CA LEU A 70 10.94 -5.19 0.94
C LEU A 70 11.84 -3.95 1.00
N TYR A 71 13.10 -4.07 0.60
CA TYR A 71 14.12 -3.01 0.66
C TYR A 71 14.38 -2.35 -0.70
N SER A 72 13.56 -2.61 -1.69
CA SER A 72 13.67 -1.99 -3.01
C SER A 72 12.49 -1.05 -3.23
N ILE A 73 12.74 0.05 -3.92
CA ILE A 73 11.71 0.99 -4.38
C ILE A 73 11.38 0.74 -5.84
N GLY A 74 10.12 0.91 -6.21
CA GLY A 74 9.59 0.74 -7.55
C GLY A 74 10.09 1.80 -8.54
N ASP A 75 9.76 1.62 -9.80
CA ASP A 75 10.18 2.55 -10.83
C ASP A 75 9.39 3.86 -10.76
N ASP A 76 8.15 3.82 -10.33
CA ASP A 76 7.30 5.01 -10.12
C ASP A 76 7.84 5.90 -9.00
N THR A 77 8.18 5.31 -7.84
CA THR A 77 8.87 6.03 -6.75
C THR A 77 10.17 6.66 -7.23
N LYS A 78 10.98 5.93 -8.02
CA LYS A 78 12.23 6.48 -8.56
C LYS A 78 12.00 7.62 -9.54
N ALA A 79 10.95 7.54 -10.37
CA ALA A 79 10.58 8.62 -11.28
C ALA A 79 10.23 9.88 -10.49
N MET A 80 9.34 9.77 -9.49
CA MET A 80 8.97 10.88 -8.61
C MET A 80 10.19 11.49 -7.88
N LEU A 81 11.07 10.65 -7.31
CA LEU A 81 12.27 11.12 -6.60
C LEU A 81 13.28 11.80 -7.51
N LYS A 82 13.32 11.43 -8.78
CA LYS A 82 14.21 12.06 -9.79
C LYS A 82 13.72 13.46 -10.16
N ASP A 83 12.41 13.66 -10.22
CA ASP A 83 11.80 14.95 -10.58
C ASP A 83 11.62 15.86 -9.35
N LEU A 84 11.92 15.35 -8.15
CA LEU A 84 11.86 16.09 -6.89
C LEU A 84 12.87 17.23 -6.87
N ASP A 85 12.39 18.46 -6.70
CA ASP A 85 13.18 19.69 -6.65
C ASP A 85 13.17 20.39 -5.28
N LYS A 86 12.28 19.97 -4.36
CA LYS A 86 12.14 20.49 -3.00
C LYS A 86 12.85 19.59 -1.99
N ASP A 87 13.47 20.20 -0.98
CA ASP A 87 14.17 19.46 0.09
C ASP A 87 13.16 18.90 1.10
N VAL A 88 13.18 17.59 1.29
CA VAL A 88 12.31 16.85 2.19
C VAL A 88 13.13 16.19 3.28
N THR A 89 12.72 16.33 4.53
CA THR A 89 13.32 15.63 5.67
C THR A 89 12.35 14.61 6.22
N ILE A 90 12.79 13.35 6.35
CA ILE A 90 12.00 12.26 6.94
C ILE A 90 12.58 11.94 8.30
N TYR A 91 11.78 12.09 9.35
CA TYR A 91 12.13 11.76 10.71
C TYR A 91 11.58 10.39 11.08
N GLN A 92 12.45 9.44 11.43
CA GLN A 92 12.05 8.17 12.04
C GLN A 92 12.00 8.34 13.56
N ILE A 93 10.83 8.15 14.15
CA ILE A 93 10.59 8.31 15.59
C ILE A 93 10.86 7.00 16.30
N ALA A 94 12.11 6.77 16.67
CA ALA A 94 12.53 5.51 17.29
C ALA A 94 13.57 5.75 18.40
N GLN A 95 13.47 4.98 19.49
CA GLN A 95 14.50 4.93 20.50
C GLN A 95 15.75 4.27 19.92
N SER A 96 16.92 4.85 20.23
CA SER A 96 18.21 4.33 19.74
C SER A 96 18.41 2.85 20.06
N GLY A 97 18.58 2.03 19.01
CA GLY A 97 18.73 0.57 19.09
C GLY A 97 17.42 -0.23 19.08
N SER A 98 16.28 0.44 18.84
CA SER A 98 14.95 -0.17 18.69
C SER A 98 14.30 0.22 17.36
N GLU A 99 15.12 0.62 16.39
CA GLU A 99 14.66 0.97 15.05
C GLU A 99 14.17 -0.27 14.31
N ASP A 100 13.09 -0.12 13.56
CA ASP A 100 12.64 -1.14 12.63
C ASP A 100 13.61 -1.22 11.43
N GLU A 101 14.20 -2.41 11.22
CA GLU A 101 15.22 -2.61 10.19
C GLU A 101 14.64 -2.47 8.76
N ASN A 102 13.37 -2.86 8.53
CA ASN A 102 12.73 -2.76 7.22
C ASN A 102 12.55 -1.29 6.84
N ILE A 103 11.99 -0.51 7.75
CA ILE A 103 11.79 0.94 7.58
C ILE A 103 13.13 1.65 7.39
N THR A 104 14.10 1.38 8.27
CA THR A 104 15.43 2.01 8.20
C THR A 104 16.14 1.73 6.87
N ASN A 105 16.06 0.48 6.38
CA ASN A 105 16.68 0.10 5.11
C ASN A 105 15.93 0.71 3.92
N LEU A 106 14.60 0.79 3.97
CA LEU A 106 13.81 1.44 2.95
C LEU A 106 14.12 2.95 2.88
N LEU A 107 14.15 3.65 4.02
CA LEU A 107 14.49 5.07 4.09
C LEU A 107 15.88 5.38 3.50
N LYS A 108 16.87 4.51 3.71
CA LYS A 108 18.18 4.66 3.07
C LYS A 108 18.10 4.62 1.54
N LYS A 109 17.19 3.81 0.96
CA LYS A 109 17.00 3.79 -0.51
C LYS A 109 16.46 5.11 -1.03
N TYR A 110 15.53 5.75 -0.30
CA TYR A 110 15.05 7.08 -0.65
C TYR A 110 16.18 8.12 -0.61
N GLU A 111 16.99 8.12 0.47
CA GLU A 111 18.14 9.04 0.61
C GLU A 111 19.22 8.80 -0.46
N ASP A 112 19.46 7.52 -0.84
CA ASP A 112 20.41 7.16 -1.89
C ASP A 112 19.92 7.53 -3.31
N GLU A 113 18.59 7.58 -3.54
CA GLU A 113 18.02 7.84 -4.86
C GLU A 113 17.86 9.34 -5.14
N SER A 114 17.57 10.17 -4.13
CA SER A 114 17.43 11.62 -4.30
C SER A 114 18.28 12.42 -3.32
N LYS A 115 19.05 13.39 -3.86
CA LYS A 115 19.81 14.35 -3.05
C LYS A 115 18.95 15.31 -2.23
N HIS A 116 17.65 15.39 -2.54
CA HIS A 116 16.66 16.22 -1.88
C HIS A 116 16.01 15.52 -0.69
N ILE A 117 16.25 14.21 -0.52
CA ILE A 117 15.75 13.48 0.65
C ILE A 117 16.85 13.41 1.70
N LYS A 118 16.48 13.75 2.93
CA LYS A 118 17.30 13.60 4.13
C LYS A 118 16.57 12.78 5.16
N VAL A 119 17.23 11.79 5.73
CA VAL A 119 16.65 10.93 6.79
C VAL A 119 17.34 11.25 8.12
N GLU A 120 16.53 11.48 9.17
CA GLU A 120 16.99 11.69 10.52
C GLU A 120 16.22 10.81 11.51
N GLN A 121 16.93 10.21 12.46
CA GLN A 121 16.30 9.55 13.60
C GLN A 121 16.05 10.55 14.72
N LYS A 122 14.88 10.48 15.34
CA LYS A 122 14.54 11.23 16.56
C LYS A 122 14.13 10.28 17.69
N ASP A 123 14.94 10.25 18.72
CA ASP A 123 14.64 9.48 19.93
C ASP A 123 13.60 10.25 20.78
N PRO A 124 12.38 9.72 20.97
CA PRO A 124 11.33 10.39 21.72
C PRO A 124 11.65 10.52 23.22
N VAL A 125 12.55 9.69 23.75
CA VAL A 125 13.01 9.80 25.15
C VAL A 125 13.94 11.01 25.32
N VAL A 126 14.78 11.27 24.33
CA VAL A 126 15.71 12.41 24.31
C VAL A 126 14.99 13.71 23.90
N ASN A 127 14.05 13.61 22.98
CA ASN A 127 13.33 14.74 22.40
C ASN A 127 11.80 14.62 22.59
N PRO A 128 11.27 14.64 23.82
CA PRO A 128 9.85 14.31 24.06
C PRO A 128 8.85 15.33 23.51
N LYS A 129 9.30 16.53 23.13
CA LYS A 129 8.45 17.57 22.56
C LYS A 129 8.50 17.61 21.03
N PHE A 130 9.39 16.85 20.41
CA PHE A 130 9.57 16.92 18.95
C PHE A 130 8.31 16.52 18.19
N VAL A 131 7.67 15.43 18.60
CA VAL A 131 6.45 14.93 17.94
C VAL A 131 5.30 15.92 18.06
N THR A 132 5.15 16.59 19.21
CA THR A 132 4.07 17.53 19.46
C THR A 132 4.15 18.84 18.64
N GLU A 133 5.26 19.06 17.91
CA GLU A 133 5.39 20.14 16.94
C GLU A 133 4.64 19.84 15.64
N TYR A 134 4.35 18.55 15.36
CA TYR A 134 3.77 18.07 14.10
C TYR A 134 2.37 17.47 14.24
N THR A 135 2.07 16.89 15.39
CA THR A 135 0.77 16.27 15.67
C THR A 135 0.41 16.31 17.14
N SER A 136 -0.91 16.31 17.43
CA SER A 136 -1.46 16.10 18.79
C SER A 136 -1.64 14.62 19.15
N ASP A 137 -1.50 13.72 18.19
CA ASP A 137 -1.76 12.30 18.35
C ASP A 137 -0.57 11.58 19.00
N ASP A 138 -0.87 10.53 19.76
CA ASP A 138 0.14 9.64 20.30
C ASP A 138 0.66 8.69 19.23
N LEU A 139 1.89 8.91 18.77
CA LEU A 139 2.49 8.07 17.73
C LEU A 139 3.10 6.78 18.30
N SER A 140 2.90 5.71 17.55
CA SER A 140 3.57 4.43 17.77
C SER A 140 5.08 4.55 17.53
N ALA A 141 5.90 3.72 18.22
CA ALA A 141 7.34 3.69 17.98
C ALA A 141 7.61 3.26 16.52
N ASN A 142 8.61 3.87 15.88
CA ASN A 142 8.95 3.73 14.45
C ASN A 142 7.99 4.40 13.46
N SER A 143 7.06 5.23 13.92
CA SER A 143 6.32 6.15 13.06
C SER A 143 7.26 7.14 12.36
N LEU A 144 6.79 7.71 11.24
CA LEU A 144 7.57 8.64 10.44
C LEU A 144 6.90 10.02 10.41
N ILE A 145 7.70 11.07 10.31
CA ILE A 145 7.23 12.43 10.05
C ILE A 145 7.99 12.95 8.82
N VAL A 146 7.26 13.23 7.75
CA VAL A 146 7.80 13.76 6.49
C VAL A 146 7.55 15.26 6.46
N VAL A 147 8.58 16.06 6.20
CA VAL A 147 8.53 17.52 6.30
C VAL A 147 9.16 18.17 5.07
N CYS A 148 8.44 19.14 4.48
CA CYS A 148 8.95 20.02 3.43
C CYS A 148 8.50 21.48 3.71
N GLY A 149 9.41 22.35 4.07
CA GLY A 149 9.07 23.71 4.49
C GLY A 149 8.14 23.74 5.70
N ASP A 150 6.98 24.35 5.55
CA ASP A 150 5.95 24.44 6.60
C ASP A 150 4.95 23.30 6.58
N ARG A 151 5.02 22.40 5.57
CA ARG A 151 4.10 21.24 5.43
C ARG A 151 4.71 19.99 6.01
N ASN A 152 3.86 19.18 6.65
CA ASN A 152 4.26 17.89 7.16
C ASN A 152 3.14 16.86 6.97
N LYS A 153 3.52 15.58 6.89
CA LYS A 153 2.62 14.43 6.94
C LYS A 153 3.20 13.42 7.93
N VAL A 154 2.35 12.99 8.85
CA VAL A 154 2.69 11.95 9.83
C VAL A 154 2.23 10.60 9.29
N ILE A 155 3.07 9.59 9.43
CA ILE A 155 2.79 8.20 9.08
C ILE A 155 2.91 7.38 10.36
N ASP A 156 1.79 6.92 10.91
CA ASP A 156 1.86 6.01 12.07
C ASP A 156 2.42 4.65 11.65
N TYR A 157 3.14 4.01 12.56
CA TYR A 157 3.72 2.67 12.33
C TYR A 157 2.69 1.63 11.96
N ASN A 158 1.47 1.73 12.50
CA ASN A 158 0.39 0.80 12.22
C ASN A 158 -0.11 0.88 10.76
N ASN A 159 0.08 2.01 10.09
CA ASN A 159 -0.26 2.19 8.68
C ASN A 159 0.85 1.69 7.75
N ILE A 160 2.07 1.46 8.27
CA ILE A 160 3.19 0.88 7.51
C ILE A 160 3.06 -0.65 7.39
N TYR A 161 2.44 -1.29 8.38
CA TYR A 161 2.25 -2.74 8.42
C TYR A 161 0.78 -3.09 8.43
N GLU A 162 0.32 -3.74 7.38
CA GLU A 162 -1.03 -4.28 7.31
C GLU A 162 -1.14 -5.55 8.17
N SER A 163 -2.21 -5.67 8.92
CA SER A 163 -2.46 -6.81 9.78
C SER A 163 -3.89 -7.30 9.65
N THR A 164 -4.06 -8.61 9.60
CA THR A 164 -5.37 -9.25 9.63
C THR A 164 -5.56 -10.07 10.89
N ILE A 165 -6.81 -10.21 11.33
CA ILE A 165 -7.15 -11.06 12.47
C ILE A 165 -7.47 -12.45 11.94
N ASP A 166 -6.72 -13.46 12.37
CA ASP A 166 -7.07 -14.85 12.18
C ASP A 166 -8.23 -15.20 13.13
N TYR A 167 -9.43 -15.32 12.59
CA TYR A 167 -10.63 -15.63 13.37
C TYR A 167 -10.63 -17.05 13.97
N GLN A 168 -9.73 -17.95 13.55
CA GLN A 168 -9.61 -19.28 14.14
C GLN A 168 -8.75 -19.25 15.41
N THR A 169 -7.73 -18.40 15.42
CA THR A 169 -6.77 -18.28 16.53
C THR A 169 -6.93 -17.01 17.35
N TYR A 170 -7.77 -16.05 16.89
CA TYR A 170 -7.92 -14.71 17.43
C TYR A 170 -6.58 -13.98 17.59
N SER A 171 -5.63 -14.26 16.69
CA SER A 171 -4.33 -13.59 16.67
C SER A 171 -4.24 -12.64 15.48
N SER A 172 -3.67 -11.45 15.71
CA SER A 172 -3.29 -10.55 14.62
C SER A 172 -2.06 -11.10 13.91
N GLN A 173 -2.11 -11.17 12.59
CA GLN A 173 -0.98 -11.54 11.74
C GLN A 173 -0.68 -10.40 10.78
N THR A 174 0.57 -10.00 10.72
CA THR A 174 1.02 -9.02 9.73
C THR A 174 1.03 -9.66 8.35
N THR A 175 0.29 -9.08 7.42
CA THR A 175 0.06 -9.62 6.07
C THR A 175 0.70 -8.80 4.97
N GLY A 176 0.94 -7.50 5.23
CA GLY A 176 1.51 -6.57 4.25
C GLY A 176 2.52 -5.61 4.85
N PHE A 177 3.35 -5.01 3.99
CA PHE A 177 4.28 -3.93 4.28
C PHE A 177 4.09 -2.82 3.24
N ASP A 178 3.48 -1.73 3.65
CA ASP A 178 3.14 -0.57 2.82
C ASP A 178 4.11 0.60 2.99
N GLY A 179 5.30 0.35 3.50
CA GLY A 179 6.28 1.42 3.77
C GLY A 179 6.60 2.28 2.55
N GLU A 180 6.69 1.69 1.35
CA GLU A 180 6.95 2.43 0.12
C GLU A 180 5.76 3.33 -0.26
N GLY A 181 4.54 2.80 -0.24
CA GLY A 181 3.33 3.55 -0.56
C GLY A 181 3.15 4.74 0.37
N GLN A 182 3.24 4.52 1.67
CA GLN A 182 3.10 5.56 2.69
C GLN A 182 4.15 6.68 2.57
N ILE A 183 5.43 6.31 2.40
CA ILE A 183 6.51 7.30 2.31
C ILE A 183 6.42 8.10 1.00
N THR A 184 6.18 7.44 -0.14
CA THR A 184 6.07 8.11 -1.45
C THR A 184 4.89 9.07 -1.48
N SER A 185 3.72 8.62 -0.99
CA SER A 185 2.54 9.46 -0.84
C SER A 185 2.81 10.67 0.06
N ALA A 186 3.43 10.47 1.22
CA ALA A 186 3.73 11.57 2.13
C ALA A 186 4.71 12.59 1.52
N ILE A 187 5.69 12.14 0.72
CA ILE A 187 6.58 13.05 -0.02
C ILE A 187 5.77 13.85 -1.05
N GLY A 188 4.89 13.20 -1.83
CA GLY A 188 3.99 13.86 -2.77
C GLY A 188 3.12 14.91 -2.07
N TYR A 189 2.50 14.56 -0.94
CA TYR A 189 1.69 15.47 -0.13
C TYR A 189 2.44 16.73 0.30
N VAL A 190 3.63 16.58 0.91
CA VAL A 190 4.35 17.74 1.45
C VAL A 190 4.99 18.61 0.37
N THR A 191 5.18 18.09 -0.84
CA THR A 191 5.80 18.80 -1.96
C THR A 191 4.80 19.38 -2.95
N SER A 192 3.55 18.88 -2.97
CA SER A 192 2.47 19.45 -3.80
C SER A 192 2.07 20.83 -3.30
N GLU A 193 1.71 21.73 -4.18
CA GLU A 193 1.21 23.07 -3.83
C GLU A 193 -0.31 23.10 -3.75
N ASP A 194 -0.96 22.33 -4.63
CA ASP A 194 -2.41 22.19 -4.72
C ASP A 194 -2.78 20.70 -4.59
N LEU A 195 -3.58 20.37 -3.61
CA LEU A 195 -4.17 19.03 -3.43
C LEU A 195 -5.64 19.11 -3.77
N PRO A 196 -6.18 18.14 -4.50
CA PRO A 196 -7.62 18.07 -4.74
C PRO A 196 -8.40 17.99 -3.44
N ILE A 197 -9.49 18.74 -3.35
CA ILE A 197 -10.37 18.77 -2.19
C ILE A 197 -11.65 18.00 -2.51
N LEU A 198 -11.89 16.95 -1.75
CA LEU A 198 -13.10 16.14 -1.79
C LEU A 198 -14.05 16.63 -0.71
N TYR A 199 -15.20 17.19 -1.09
CA TYR A 199 -16.23 17.59 -0.14
C TYR A 199 -17.26 16.48 0.08
N THR A 200 -17.39 15.99 1.30
CA THR A 200 -18.39 14.98 1.69
C THR A 200 -19.68 15.65 2.13
N LEU A 201 -20.79 15.34 1.44
CA LEU A 201 -22.11 15.85 1.80
C LEU A 201 -22.56 15.28 3.15
N GLU A 202 -23.10 16.12 4.01
CA GLU A 202 -23.63 15.77 5.33
C GLU A 202 -24.98 16.44 5.58
N GLY A 203 -25.84 15.75 6.34
CA GLY A 203 -27.12 16.34 6.80
C GLY A 203 -28.35 15.49 6.49
N HIS A 204 -28.23 14.44 5.67
CA HIS A 204 -29.34 13.60 5.22
C HIS A 204 -29.20 12.14 5.65
N GLY A 205 -28.38 11.89 6.71
CA GLY A 205 -28.13 10.55 7.25
C GLY A 205 -27.24 9.72 6.34
N GLU A 206 -26.32 10.38 5.64
CA GLU A 206 -25.24 9.77 4.88
C GLU A 206 -24.43 8.84 5.79
N LYS A 207 -23.86 7.80 5.22
CA LYS A 207 -22.95 6.92 5.95
C LYS A 207 -21.65 7.66 6.26
N GLU A 208 -21.09 7.38 7.44
CA GLU A 208 -19.72 7.78 7.73
C GLU A 208 -18.77 6.95 6.87
N MET A 209 -17.87 7.63 6.15
CA MET A 209 -16.89 6.97 5.29
C MET A 209 -16.05 6.00 6.11
N ASP A 210 -15.91 4.76 5.63
CA ASP A 210 -15.05 3.75 6.27
C ASP A 210 -13.62 4.27 6.40
N SER A 211 -12.99 4.02 7.56
CA SER A 211 -11.66 4.53 7.87
C SER A 211 -10.60 4.09 6.87
N THR A 212 -10.72 2.88 6.31
CA THR A 212 -9.78 2.36 5.30
C THR A 212 -9.87 3.16 4.02
N ILE A 213 -11.08 3.38 3.49
CA ILE A 213 -11.27 4.19 2.27
C ILE A 213 -10.81 5.64 2.48
N LYS A 214 -11.08 6.21 3.67
CA LYS A 214 -10.60 7.54 4.03
C LYS A 214 -9.07 7.63 3.99
N GLU A 215 -8.40 6.67 4.63
CA GLU A 215 -6.93 6.59 4.61
C GLU A 215 -6.38 6.46 3.19
N ASP A 216 -7.05 5.70 2.31
CA ASP A 216 -6.62 5.51 0.92
C ASP A 216 -6.82 6.76 0.06
N ILE A 217 -7.91 7.51 0.28
CA ILE A 217 -8.13 8.83 -0.35
C ILE A 217 -7.04 9.80 0.10
N GLU A 218 -6.76 9.87 1.41
CA GLU A 218 -5.68 10.71 1.95
C GLU A 218 -4.29 10.26 1.46
N LYS A 219 -4.08 8.95 1.28
CA LYS A 219 -2.87 8.40 0.69
C LYS A 219 -2.75 8.70 -0.80
N ALA A 220 -3.88 8.83 -1.49
CA ALA A 220 -3.92 9.34 -2.86
C ALA A 220 -3.73 10.87 -2.94
N ASN A 221 -3.37 11.52 -1.82
CA ASN A 221 -3.11 12.96 -1.72
C ASN A 221 -4.31 13.84 -2.06
N MET A 222 -5.50 13.41 -1.66
CA MET A 222 -6.72 14.21 -1.69
C MET A 222 -7.07 14.65 -0.28
N ASP A 223 -7.47 15.90 -0.11
CA ASP A 223 -7.97 16.42 1.16
C ASP A 223 -9.48 16.15 1.28
N ILE A 224 -9.96 15.80 2.48
CA ILE A 224 -11.36 15.49 2.71
C ILE A 224 -11.95 16.55 3.66
N GLN A 225 -13.00 17.22 3.20
CA GLN A 225 -13.71 18.22 3.97
C GLN A 225 -15.21 17.91 4.03
N SER A 226 -15.85 18.17 5.17
CA SER A 226 -17.30 18.03 5.30
C SER A 226 -18.04 19.23 4.70
N LEU A 227 -19.17 18.98 4.04
CA LEU A 227 -20.04 19.99 3.47
C LEU A 227 -21.48 19.80 3.91
N ASN A 228 -22.04 20.81 4.58
CA ASN A 228 -23.47 20.86 4.87
C ASN A 228 -24.11 21.96 4.03
N LEU A 229 -24.80 21.58 2.95
CA LEU A 229 -25.43 22.52 2.01
C LEU A 229 -26.56 23.34 2.61
N LEU A 230 -27.23 22.86 3.69
CA LEU A 230 -28.23 23.65 4.41
C LEU A 230 -27.63 24.88 5.06
N THR A 231 -26.36 24.84 5.44
CA THR A 231 -25.66 25.96 6.08
C THR A 231 -24.87 26.81 5.12
N GLU A 232 -24.18 26.16 4.14
CA GLU A 232 -23.31 26.84 3.18
C GLU A 232 -24.08 27.41 1.97
N GLY A 233 -25.18 26.75 1.57
CA GLY A 233 -26.07 27.18 0.48
C GLY A 233 -25.55 26.91 -0.94
N SER A 234 -24.29 26.56 -1.10
CA SER A 234 -23.68 26.15 -2.39
C SER A 234 -22.48 25.24 -2.15
N VAL A 235 -22.09 24.48 -3.17
CA VAL A 235 -20.81 23.76 -3.17
C VAL A 235 -19.69 24.81 -3.27
N PRO A 236 -18.61 24.70 -2.44
CA PRO A 236 -17.48 25.63 -2.49
C PRO A 236 -16.78 25.67 -3.84
N ASP A 237 -16.25 26.84 -4.21
CA ASP A 237 -15.57 27.06 -5.51
C ASP A 237 -14.25 26.26 -5.62
N ASP A 238 -13.68 25.84 -4.50
CA ASP A 238 -12.46 25.03 -4.40
C ASP A 238 -12.75 23.52 -4.31
N ALA A 239 -14.00 23.10 -4.53
CA ALA A 239 -14.36 21.69 -4.57
C ALA A 239 -13.88 21.05 -5.90
N ASP A 240 -12.92 20.15 -5.82
CA ASP A 240 -12.51 19.34 -6.97
C ASP A 240 -13.44 18.16 -7.21
N CYS A 241 -14.05 17.63 -6.14
CA CYS A 241 -15.08 16.60 -6.25
C CYS A 241 -16.06 16.66 -5.07
N LEU A 242 -17.36 16.52 -5.36
CA LEU A 242 -18.41 16.32 -4.38
C LEU A 242 -18.63 14.82 -4.16
N PHE A 243 -18.59 14.37 -2.91
CA PHE A 243 -18.81 12.98 -2.51
C PHE A 243 -20.14 12.86 -1.77
N ILE A 244 -21.06 12.06 -2.29
CA ILE A 244 -22.39 11.81 -1.71
C ILE A 244 -22.51 10.33 -1.37
N ASP A 245 -22.55 10.01 -0.08
CA ASP A 245 -22.60 8.63 0.40
C ASP A 245 -23.99 8.24 0.89
N SER A 246 -24.82 7.74 -0.02
CA SER A 246 -26.07 7.03 0.29
C SER A 246 -26.96 7.77 1.29
N PRO A 247 -27.49 8.96 0.97
CA PRO A 247 -28.40 9.68 1.86
C PRO A 247 -29.60 8.81 2.21
N SER A 248 -29.94 8.71 3.50
CA SER A 248 -31.08 7.95 4.01
C SER A 248 -32.37 8.76 4.07
N THR A 249 -32.28 10.09 3.96
CA THR A 249 -33.40 11.03 3.84
C THR A 249 -33.16 11.94 2.66
N ASP A 250 -34.26 12.42 2.03
CA ASP A 250 -34.15 13.25 0.83
C ASP A 250 -33.48 14.60 1.10
N ILE A 251 -32.70 15.08 0.14
CA ILE A 251 -32.14 16.42 0.12
C ILE A 251 -33.26 17.45 -0.17
N SER A 252 -33.06 18.68 0.24
CA SER A 252 -34.04 19.73 -0.07
C SER A 252 -33.99 20.19 -1.54
N GLU A 253 -35.00 20.88 -2.00
CA GLU A 253 -35.07 21.48 -3.35
C GLU A 253 -33.91 22.47 -3.61
N ASP A 254 -33.52 23.23 -2.57
CA ASP A 254 -32.45 24.23 -2.65
C ASP A 254 -31.08 23.52 -2.77
N GLU A 255 -30.87 22.41 -2.05
CA GLU A 255 -29.65 21.62 -2.12
C GLU A 255 -29.53 20.87 -3.45
N LYS A 256 -30.63 20.29 -3.95
CA LYS A 256 -30.68 19.73 -5.31
C LYS A 256 -30.24 20.77 -6.34
N THR A 257 -30.77 21.99 -6.23
CA THR A 257 -30.41 23.07 -7.15
C THR A 257 -28.92 23.40 -7.04
N ALA A 258 -28.38 23.52 -5.83
CA ALA A 258 -26.96 23.80 -5.59
C ALA A 258 -26.04 22.71 -6.16
N ILE A 259 -26.42 21.43 -6.03
CA ILE A 259 -25.66 20.31 -6.61
C ILE A 259 -25.70 20.34 -8.14
N ILE A 260 -26.90 20.56 -8.72
CA ILE A 260 -27.04 20.64 -10.18
C ILE A 260 -26.26 21.85 -10.73
N ASP A 261 -26.37 23.02 -10.09
CA ASP A 261 -25.66 24.23 -10.50
C ASP A 261 -24.12 24.01 -10.46
N TYR A 262 -23.61 23.32 -9.43
CA TYR A 262 -22.19 22.96 -9.34
C TYR A 262 -21.77 22.06 -10.51
N LEU A 263 -22.54 21.02 -10.77
CA LEU A 263 -22.26 20.07 -11.87
C LEU A 263 -22.38 20.74 -13.25
N GLU A 264 -23.40 21.56 -13.49
CA GLU A 264 -23.58 22.29 -14.78
C GLU A 264 -22.47 23.33 -15.03
N ASN A 265 -21.67 23.68 -14.02
CA ASN A 265 -20.48 24.51 -14.16
C ASN A 265 -19.16 23.73 -14.34
N GLY A 266 -19.21 22.41 -14.58
CA GLY A 266 -18.04 21.55 -14.75
C GLY A 266 -17.58 20.90 -13.45
N GLY A 267 -18.45 20.87 -12.43
CA GLY A 267 -18.19 20.16 -11.18
C GLY A 267 -18.13 18.66 -11.38
N LYS A 268 -17.50 17.97 -10.45
CA LYS A 268 -17.29 16.53 -10.48
C LYS A 268 -17.89 15.88 -9.24
N ALA A 269 -18.52 14.70 -9.36
CA ALA A 269 -19.16 14.04 -8.23
C ALA A 269 -18.97 12.54 -8.23
N MET A 270 -18.66 11.98 -7.04
CA MET A 270 -18.79 10.57 -6.76
C MET A 270 -20.02 10.34 -5.89
N ILE A 271 -20.95 9.55 -6.41
CA ILE A 271 -22.27 9.34 -5.81
C ILE A 271 -22.47 7.86 -5.51
N PHE A 272 -22.94 7.58 -4.32
CA PHE A 272 -23.42 6.25 -3.93
C PHE A 272 -24.89 6.33 -3.51
N SER A 273 -25.64 5.26 -3.74
CA SER A 273 -26.99 5.11 -3.18
C SER A 273 -27.13 3.69 -2.65
N ASP A 274 -27.78 3.55 -1.51
CA ASP A 274 -28.18 2.22 -1.02
C ASP A 274 -29.65 1.98 -1.29
N TYR A 275 -30.04 0.69 -1.26
CA TYR A 275 -31.45 0.35 -1.29
C TYR A 275 -32.15 0.96 -0.07
N THR A 276 -33.22 1.70 -0.33
CA THR A 276 -34.11 2.27 0.69
C THR A 276 -35.57 2.14 0.27
N THR A 277 -36.46 2.09 1.25
CA THR A 277 -37.91 2.17 1.04
C THR A 277 -38.42 3.61 1.15
N GLU A 278 -37.57 4.54 1.53
CA GLU A 278 -37.89 5.96 1.59
C GLU A 278 -37.85 6.57 0.17
N ASP A 279 -38.79 7.50 -0.10
CA ASP A 279 -38.81 8.24 -1.34
C ASP A 279 -37.75 9.38 -1.26
N LEU A 280 -36.86 9.47 -2.21
CA LEU A 280 -35.81 10.49 -2.31
C LEU A 280 -35.93 11.30 -3.61
N PRO A 281 -37.07 12.01 -3.86
CA PRO A 281 -37.36 12.60 -5.16
C PRO A 281 -36.38 13.70 -5.59
N ASN A 282 -35.79 14.45 -4.66
CA ASN A 282 -34.80 15.47 -5.01
C ASN A 282 -33.42 14.85 -5.31
N PHE A 283 -33.02 13.84 -4.55
CA PHE A 283 -31.79 13.09 -4.82
C PHE A 283 -31.91 12.35 -6.17
N ASP A 284 -33.04 11.67 -6.41
CA ASP A 284 -33.29 10.99 -7.68
C ASP A 284 -33.29 11.98 -8.85
N ALA A 285 -33.81 13.19 -8.67
CA ALA A 285 -33.80 14.23 -9.71
C ALA A 285 -32.36 14.69 -10.09
N VAL A 286 -31.38 14.63 -9.18
CA VAL A 286 -29.96 14.87 -9.52
C VAL A 286 -29.47 13.76 -10.47
N LEU A 287 -29.75 12.51 -10.18
CA LEU A 287 -29.37 11.38 -11.04
C LEU A 287 -30.07 11.44 -12.41
N GLU A 288 -31.38 11.71 -12.41
CA GLU A 288 -32.19 11.84 -13.62
C GLU A 288 -31.73 12.99 -14.52
N ASN A 289 -31.24 14.10 -13.93
CA ASN A 289 -30.67 15.21 -14.69
C ASN A 289 -29.47 14.77 -15.56
N TYR A 290 -28.79 13.69 -15.15
CA TYR A 290 -27.65 13.09 -15.88
C TYR A 290 -27.99 11.74 -16.54
N GLY A 291 -29.28 11.44 -16.70
CA GLY A 291 -29.78 10.35 -17.53
C GLY A 291 -29.73 8.97 -16.88
N VAL A 292 -29.68 8.87 -15.56
CA VAL A 292 -29.72 7.60 -14.84
C VAL A 292 -30.79 7.59 -13.75
N GLN A 293 -31.36 6.44 -13.49
CA GLN A 293 -32.38 6.20 -12.44
C GLN A 293 -32.00 4.97 -11.62
N ARG A 294 -32.40 4.96 -10.37
CA ARG A 294 -32.34 3.75 -9.51
C ARG A 294 -33.43 2.78 -9.93
N GLU A 295 -33.08 1.51 -10.19
CA GLU A 295 -34.05 0.44 -10.44
C GLU A 295 -34.68 -0.01 -9.13
N ALA A 296 -35.94 -0.47 -9.20
CA ALA A 296 -36.62 -0.97 -8.02
C ALA A 296 -36.04 -2.33 -7.55
N GLY A 297 -35.98 -2.55 -6.22
CA GLY A 297 -35.53 -3.80 -5.63
C GLY A 297 -34.01 -3.90 -5.47
N ILE A 298 -33.55 -5.09 -5.11
CA ILE A 298 -32.13 -5.45 -4.99
C ILE A 298 -31.78 -6.46 -6.07
N VAL A 299 -30.62 -6.30 -6.69
CA VAL A 299 -30.17 -7.19 -7.77
C VAL A 299 -29.64 -8.50 -7.17
N PHE A 300 -30.11 -9.60 -7.74
CA PHE A 300 -29.69 -10.97 -7.46
C PHE A 300 -29.07 -11.56 -8.72
N GLU A 301 -27.99 -12.29 -8.56
CA GLU A 301 -27.30 -12.94 -9.67
C GLU A 301 -27.75 -14.39 -9.82
N GLY A 302 -28.16 -14.78 -11.03
CA GLY A 302 -28.55 -16.15 -11.36
C GLY A 302 -27.37 -17.03 -11.79
N ASP A 303 -26.26 -16.45 -12.23
CA ASP A 303 -25.05 -17.17 -12.61
C ASP A 303 -24.10 -17.30 -11.39
N ASN A 304 -23.83 -18.54 -11.00
CA ASN A 304 -23.01 -18.86 -9.85
C ASN A 304 -21.52 -18.47 -10.01
N GLN A 305 -21.08 -18.00 -11.16
CA GLN A 305 -19.74 -17.44 -11.39
C GLN A 305 -19.68 -15.95 -11.10
N HIS A 306 -20.82 -15.29 -10.93
CA HIS A 306 -20.98 -13.87 -10.76
C HIS A 306 -21.47 -13.44 -9.37
N TYR A 307 -21.45 -14.35 -8.39
CA TYR A 307 -21.70 -14.02 -7.00
C TYR A 307 -20.80 -14.81 -6.03
N ALA A 308 -20.60 -14.28 -4.84
CA ALA A 308 -19.73 -14.85 -3.83
C ALA A 308 -20.55 -15.51 -2.68
N MET A 309 -19.87 -16.33 -1.86
CA MET A 309 -20.36 -16.88 -0.59
C MET A 309 -21.68 -17.68 -0.67
N GLN A 310 -22.08 -18.14 -1.85
CA GLN A 310 -23.40 -18.74 -2.12
C GLN A 310 -24.58 -17.79 -1.81
N MET A 311 -24.32 -16.48 -1.85
CA MET A 311 -25.30 -15.41 -1.64
C MET A 311 -25.49 -14.63 -2.94
N PRO A 312 -26.61 -14.81 -3.67
CA PRO A 312 -26.79 -14.22 -5.01
C PRO A 312 -26.87 -12.69 -5.02
N TYR A 313 -26.97 -12.05 -3.87
CA TYR A 313 -26.90 -10.61 -3.68
C TYR A 313 -25.51 -10.09 -3.26
N TYR A 314 -24.47 -10.96 -3.22
CA TYR A 314 -23.05 -10.60 -3.13
C TYR A 314 -22.46 -10.69 -4.52
N LEU A 315 -22.68 -9.65 -5.30
CA LEU A 315 -22.42 -9.65 -6.74
C LEU A 315 -20.92 -9.52 -7.04
N VAL A 316 -20.44 -10.29 -8.03
CA VAL A 316 -19.12 -10.19 -8.62
C VAL A 316 -19.31 -9.79 -10.09
N PRO A 317 -19.57 -8.50 -10.37
CA PRO A 317 -19.88 -8.06 -11.71
C PRO A 317 -18.69 -8.11 -12.65
N THR A 318 -18.95 -8.01 -13.95
CA THR A 318 -17.93 -7.71 -14.94
C THR A 318 -17.52 -6.25 -14.80
N ILE A 319 -16.22 -6.00 -14.70
CA ILE A 319 -15.65 -4.65 -14.73
C ILE A 319 -15.36 -4.31 -16.19
N ASN A 320 -16.02 -3.29 -16.72
CA ASN A 320 -15.76 -2.80 -18.07
C ASN A 320 -14.63 -1.77 -18.05
N SER A 321 -13.79 -1.79 -19.08
CA SER A 321 -12.68 -0.83 -19.20
C SER A 321 -13.22 0.52 -19.69
N THR A 322 -13.23 1.47 -18.78
CA THR A 322 -13.53 2.89 -19.02
C THR A 322 -12.35 3.72 -18.52
N ASP A 323 -12.35 5.04 -18.73
CA ASP A 323 -11.30 5.91 -18.19
C ASP A 323 -11.26 5.87 -16.64
N ALA A 324 -12.40 5.61 -16.00
CA ALA A 324 -12.52 5.49 -14.55
C ALA A 324 -12.21 4.09 -13.96
N SER A 325 -11.82 3.07 -14.78
CA SER A 325 -11.70 1.67 -14.37
C SER A 325 -10.65 0.86 -15.13
N SER A 326 -9.88 1.46 -16.01
CA SER A 326 -8.94 0.79 -16.92
C SER A 326 -7.78 0.10 -16.20
N GLU A 327 -7.27 0.70 -15.12
CA GLU A 327 -6.20 0.12 -14.29
C GLU A 327 -6.70 -1.09 -13.49
N THR A 328 -7.91 -1.00 -12.92
CA THR A 328 -8.56 -2.11 -12.19
C THR A 328 -8.73 -3.32 -13.11
N VAL A 329 -9.18 -3.09 -14.34
CA VAL A 329 -9.31 -4.15 -15.37
C VAL A 329 -7.94 -4.70 -15.75
N SER A 330 -6.97 -3.85 -16.08
CA SER A 330 -5.63 -4.28 -16.52
C SER A 330 -4.84 -4.99 -15.41
N GLY A 331 -5.09 -4.63 -14.16
CA GLY A 331 -4.55 -5.29 -12.97
C GLY A 331 -5.17 -6.65 -12.67
N GLY A 332 -6.28 -6.99 -13.33
CA GLY A 332 -6.99 -8.26 -13.12
C GLY A 332 -7.69 -8.36 -11.77
N TYR A 333 -8.09 -7.22 -11.21
CA TYR A 333 -8.81 -7.18 -9.94
C TYR A 333 -10.26 -7.67 -10.10
N TYR A 334 -10.82 -8.17 -9.02
CA TYR A 334 -12.24 -8.44 -8.87
C TYR A 334 -12.84 -7.44 -7.89
N VAL A 335 -14.12 -7.13 -8.08
CA VAL A 335 -14.89 -6.31 -7.14
C VAL A 335 -16.06 -7.10 -6.59
N LEU A 336 -16.46 -6.78 -5.37
CA LEU A 336 -17.60 -7.37 -4.69
C LEU A 336 -18.60 -6.26 -4.35
N VAL A 337 -19.83 -6.43 -4.81
CA VAL A 337 -20.87 -5.38 -4.78
C VAL A 337 -22.11 -5.93 -4.08
N PRO A 338 -22.18 -5.89 -2.73
CA PRO A 338 -23.31 -6.43 -1.99
C PRO A 338 -24.54 -5.51 -2.02
N TYR A 339 -25.72 -6.09 -2.07
CA TYR A 339 -27.01 -5.42 -1.91
C TYR A 339 -27.27 -4.25 -2.88
N ALA A 340 -26.70 -4.31 -4.07
CA ALA A 340 -26.83 -3.22 -5.05
C ALA A 340 -28.22 -3.18 -5.69
N GLN A 341 -28.65 -1.99 -6.04
CA GLN A 341 -29.77 -1.77 -6.97
C GLN A 341 -29.29 -1.82 -8.42
N GLY A 342 -30.17 -2.00 -9.37
CA GLY A 342 -29.86 -1.76 -10.77
C GLY A 342 -29.80 -0.27 -11.08
N ILE A 343 -28.97 0.11 -12.02
CA ILE A 343 -28.95 1.45 -12.62
C ILE A 343 -29.59 1.37 -13.99
N LYS A 344 -30.63 2.15 -14.21
CA LYS A 344 -31.31 2.27 -15.49
C LYS A 344 -30.88 3.52 -16.23
N LYS A 345 -30.41 3.38 -17.45
CA LYS A 345 -30.16 4.50 -18.35
C LYS A 345 -31.47 4.98 -18.97
N MET A 346 -31.68 6.28 -18.97
CA MET A 346 -32.88 6.90 -19.57
C MET A 346 -32.72 7.04 -21.07
N ASP A 347 -33.84 6.91 -21.82
CA ASP A 347 -33.85 7.07 -23.26
C ASP A 347 -33.77 8.56 -23.69
N ASP A 348 -34.26 9.48 -22.86
CA ASP A 348 -34.31 10.93 -23.14
C ASP A 348 -33.21 11.65 -22.31
N VAL A 349 -31.99 11.61 -22.84
CA VAL A 349 -30.78 12.22 -22.25
C VAL A 349 -30.26 13.29 -23.20
N ARG A 350 -29.69 14.37 -22.67
CA ARG A 350 -29.05 15.43 -23.48
C ARG A 350 -27.94 14.83 -24.36
N ASP A 351 -27.83 15.28 -25.61
CA ASP A 351 -26.80 14.81 -26.56
C ASP A 351 -25.37 15.06 -26.09
N THR A 352 -25.17 15.97 -25.10
CA THR A 352 -23.89 16.29 -24.50
C THR A 352 -23.46 15.30 -23.43
N VAL A 353 -24.38 14.46 -22.92
CA VAL A 353 -24.14 13.48 -21.85
C VAL A 353 -23.76 12.12 -22.46
N THR A 354 -22.68 11.55 -21.97
CA THR A 354 -22.23 10.21 -22.30
C THR A 354 -22.22 9.35 -21.03
N ILE A 355 -22.81 8.16 -21.09
CA ILE A 355 -22.91 7.23 -19.95
C ILE A 355 -22.21 5.92 -20.30
N ASN A 356 -21.13 5.60 -19.60
CA ASN A 356 -20.39 4.35 -19.75
C ASN A 356 -20.64 3.44 -18.55
N SER A 357 -20.88 2.15 -18.80
CA SER A 357 -21.01 1.15 -17.75
C SER A 357 -19.64 0.81 -17.19
N ILE A 358 -19.44 0.95 -15.88
CA ILE A 358 -18.24 0.49 -15.16
C ILE A 358 -18.43 -0.96 -14.70
N LEU A 359 -19.55 -1.23 -14.04
CA LEU A 359 -19.88 -2.54 -13.47
C LEU A 359 -21.20 -3.06 -14.06
N THR A 360 -21.19 -4.29 -14.57
CA THR A 360 -22.36 -4.90 -15.22
C THR A 360 -22.55 -6.34 -14.73
N THR A 361 -23.80 -6.71 -14.44
CA THR A 361 -24.18 -8.09 -14.10
C THR A 361 -24.20 -9.01 -15.31
N SER A 362 -24.43 -10.32 -15.09
CA SER A 362 -24.73 -11.25 -16.16
C SER A 362 -26.17 -11.08 -16.69
N ASP A 363 -26.46 -11.68 -17.85
CA ASP A 363 -27.82 -11.76 -18.41
C ASP A 363 -28.79 -12.58 -17.55
N GLN A 364 -28.29 -13.33 -16.57
CA GLN A 364 -29.08 -14.16 -15.67
C GLN A 364 -29.49 -13.43 -14.39
N ALA A 365 -29.01 -12.20 -14.20
CA ALA A 365 -29.37 -11.38 -13.05
C ALA A 365 -30.84 -10.95 -13.10
N TYR A 366 -31.42 -10.67 -11.95
CA TYR A 366 -32.77 -10.13 -11.81
C TYR A 366 -32.86 -9.20 -10.60
N SER A 367 -33.71 -8.18 -10.69
CA SER A 367 -33.96 -7.29 -9.57
C SER A 367 -35.15 -7.79 -8.78
N LYS A 368 -34.93 -8.20 -7.53
CA LYS A 368 -35.96 -8.72 -6.63
C LYS A 368 -36.63 -7.58 -5.89
N THR A 369 -37.93 -7.41 -6.13
CA THR A 369 -38.70 -6.31 -5.54
C THR A 369 -39.42 -6.71 -4.25
N ASP A 370 -39.81 -8.02 -4.10
CA ASP A 370 -40.34 -8.54 -2.86
C ASP A 370 -39.21 -9.19 -2.01
N LEU A 371 -38.60 -8.38 -1.14
CA LEU A 371 -37.56 -8.86 -0.23
C LEU A 371 -38.06 -9.64 0.96
N ASN A 372 -39.37 -9.77 1.15
CA ASN A 372 -39.99 -10.62 2.18
C ASN A 372 -40.30 -12.04 1.66
N SER A 373 -40.04 -12.31 0.39
CA SER A 373 -40.22 -13.65 -0.18
C SER A 373 -39.24 -14.66 0.44
N ASP A 374 -39.75 -15.88 0.71
CA ASP A 374 -38.92 -16.97 1.25
C ASP A 374 -37.96 -17.59 0.20
N THR A 375 -38.08 -17.20 -1.08
CA THR A 375 -37.24 -17.71 -2.15
C THR A 375 -36.22 -16.66 -2.62
N LEU A 376 -35.00 -17.15 -2.91
CA LEU A 376 -33.94 -16.34 -3.58
C LEU A 376 -34.01 -16.51 -5.11
N GLU A 377 -34.93 -17.30 -5.64
CA GLU A 377 -35.10 -17.47 -7.09
C GLU A 377 -35.95 -16.31 -7.68
N LYS A 378 -35.79 -16.09 -8.97
CA LYS A 378 -36.58 -15.10 -9.72
C LYS A 378 -38.06 -15.46 -9.67
N GLU A 379 -38.90 -14.48 -9.35
CA GLU A 379 -40.37 -14.58 -9.29
C GLU A 379 -41.06 -13.76 -10.37
N ASP A 380 -42.38 -13.99 -10.54
CA ASP A 380 -43.18 -13.17 -11.45
C ASP A 380 -43.24 -11.71 -10.93
N GLY A 381 -42.75 -10.74 -11.70
CA GLY A 381 -42.67 -9.34 -11.32
C GLY A 381 -41.24 -8.83 -11.09
N ASP A 382 -40.27 -9.75 -10.94
CA ASP A 382 -38.87 -9.40 -10.89
C ASP A 382 -38.35 -9.01 -12.28
N GLU A 383 -37.68 -7.89 -12.39
CA GLU A 383 -37.09 -7.44 -13.65
C GLU A 383 -35.88 -8.31 -14.04
N ALA A 384 -35.67 -8.53 -15.33
CA ALA A 384 -34.54 -9.28 -15.84
C ALA A 384 -33.37 -8.36 -16.19
N GLY A 385 -32.15 -8.81 -15.85
CA GLY A 385 -30.92 -8.15 -16.25
C GLY A 385 -30.59 -8.29 -17.75
N PRO A 386 -29.40 -7.84 -18.17
CA PRO A 386 -28.33 -7.36 -17.29
C PRO A 386 -28.60 -5.97 -16.70
N PHE A 387 -27.96 -5.67 -15.56
CA PHE A 387 -28.04 -4.37 -14.89
C PHE A 387 -26.66 -3.72 -14.83
N ASP A 388 -26.61 -2.41 -14.99
CA ASP A 388 -25.47 -1.63 -14.53
C ASP A 388 -25.53 -1.48 -13.00
N LEU A 389 -24.37 -1.59 -12.33
CA LEU A 389 -24.21 -1.39 -10.87
C LEU A 389 -23.28 -0.22 -10.57
N GLY A 390 -22.57 0.24 -11.58
CA GLY A 390 -21.69 1.40 -11.54
C GLY A 390 -21.55 1.98 -12.94
N VAL A 391 -21.60 3.31 -13.02
CA VAL A 391 -21.49 4.03 -14.30
C VAL A 391 -20.59 5.25 -14.14
N SER A 392 -19.86 5.61 -15.20
CA SER A 392 -19.25 6.93 -15.36
C SER A 392 -20.06 7.75 -16.35
N ILE A 393 -20.28 9.00 -16.00
CA ILE A 393 -21.06 9.95 -16.78
C ILE A 393 -20.18 11.15 -17.07
N THR A 394 -20.10 11.56 -18.31
CA THR A 394 -19.42 12.79 -18.74
C THR A 394 -20.39 13.68 -19.47
N GLU A 395 -20.36 14.97 -19.21
CA GLU A 395 -21.07 15.95 -20.00
C GLU A 395 -20.10 17.02 -20.47
N THR A 396 -19.96 17.13 -21.81
CA THR A 396 -19.15 18.18 -22.42
C THR A 396 -19.94 19.49 -22.43
N LEU A 397 -19.37 20.48 -21.76
CA LEU A 397 -19.93 21.82 -21.64
C LEU A 397 -19.26 22.81 -22.62
N ASP A 398 -19.78 24.03 -22.66
CA ASP A 398 -19.14 25.13 -23.39
C ASP A 398 -17.76 25.48 -22.72
N ASP A 399 -16.86 26.08 -23.52
CA ASP A 399 -15.52 26.54 -23.07
C ASP A 399 -14.55 25.41 -22.64
N ASP A 400 -14.62 24.23 -23.25
CA ASP A 400 -13.78 23.06 -22.98
C ASP A 400 -13.88 22.53 -21.53
N LYS A 401 -14.95 22.83 -20.82
CA LYS A 401 -15.26 22.26 -19.50
C LYS A 401 -15.97 20.92 -19.64
N GLU A 402 -15.76 20.07 -18.67
CA GLU A 402 -16.41 18.76 -18.59
C GLU A 402 -16.90 18.48 -17.18
N THR A 403 -18.16 18.06 -17.07
CA THR A 403 -18.72 17.47 -15.86
C THR A 403 -18.43 15.99 -15.86
N GLN A 404 -17.94 15.46 -14.74
CA GLN A 404 -17.67 14.04 -14.58
C GLN A 404 -18.39 13.53 -13.32
N ILE A 405 -19.14 12.45 -13.49
CA ILE A 405 -19.85 11.79 -12.37
C ILE A 405 -19.53 10.30 -12.39
N VAL A 406 -19.19 9.75 -11.25
CA VAL A 406 -19.17 8.31 -11.02
C VAL A 406 -20.28 7.96 -10.06
N TYR A 407 -21.16 7.05 -10.47
CA TYR A 407 -22.27 6.62 -9.66
C TYR A 407 -22.24 5.10 -9.45
N TYR A 408 -22.24 4.68 -8.18
CA TYR A 408 -22.36 3.29 -7.73
C TYR A 408 -23.66 3.08 -6.97
N SER A 409 -24.39 2.02 -7.27
CA SER A 409 -25.71 1.75 -6.72
C SER A 409 -25.69 1.02 -5.34
N THR A 410 -24.58 1.05 -4.65
CA THR A 410 -24.44 0.65 -3.25
C THR A 410 -23.17 1.24 -2.66
N SER A 411 -23.23 1.67 -1.41
CA SER A 411 -22.04 2.09 -0.65
C SER A 411 -21.35 0.91 0.05
N ASN A 412 -22.01 -0.26 0.12
CA ASN A 412 -21.45 -1.43 0.79
C ASN A 412 -20.15 -1.95 0.14
N LEU A 413 -19.87 -1.55 -1.11
CA LEU A 413 -18.58 -1.86 -1.74
C LEU A 413 -17.39 -1.15 -1.07
N MET A 414 -17.64 -0.09 -0.28
CA MET A 414 -16.62 0.63 0.48
C MET A 414 -16.30 -0.01 1.84
N GLU A 415 -17.11 -0.96 2.30
CA GLU A 415 -16.88 -1.60 3.59
C GLU A 415 -15.55 -2.38 3.60
N SER A 416 -14.70 -2.15 4.60
CA SER A 416 -13.39 -2.79 4.75
C SER A 416 -13.46 -4.31 4.67
N GLN A 417 -14.50 -4.93 5.24
CA GLN A 417 -14.66 -6.39 5.18
C GLN A 417 -14.95 -6.88 3.76
N VAL A 418 -15.74 -6.14 2.99
CA VAL A 418 -16.07 -6.44 1.59
C VAL A 418 -14.82 -6.30 0.72
N ASN A 419 -14.08 -5.21 0.90
CA ASN A 419 -12.83 -4.94 0.18
C ASN A 419 -11.78 -6.03 0.43
N GLN A 420 -11.63 -6.50 1.68
CA GLN A 420 -10.71 -7.60 2.02
C GLN A 420 -11.04 -8.92 1.29
N MET A 421 -12.32 -9.21 1.02
CA MET A 421 -12.72 -10.43 0.31
C MET A 421 -12.23 -10.45 -1.14
N VAL A 422 -12.01 -9.30 -1.74
CA VAL A 422 -11.51 -9.12 -3.12
C VAL A 422 -10.10 -8.55 -3.16
N SER A 423 -9.37 -8.66 -2.05
CA SER A 423 -7.95 -8.27 -1.95
C SER A 423 -7.69 -6.82 -2.38
N GLY A 424 -8.54 -5.88 -1.97
CA GLY A 424 -8.40 -4.45 -2.27
C GLY A 424 -8.97 -4.01 -3.62
N GLY A 425 -9.67 -4.89 -4.33
CA GLY A 425 -10.19 -4.55 -5.66
C GLY A 425 -11.25 -3.44 -5.67
N ASN A 426 -12.09 -3.37 -4.64
CA ASN A 426 -13.09 -2.31 -4.51
C ASN A 426 -12.43 -0.94 -4.27
N GLU A 427 -11.49 -0.89 -3.34
CA GLU A 427 -10.68 0.28 -3.04
C GLU A 427 -9.95 0.78 -4.29
N LYS A 428 -9.28 -0.14 -5.01
CA LYS A 428 -8.58 0.20 -6.25
C LYS A 428 -9.50 0.87 -7.25
N LEU A 429 -10.72 0.37 -7.44
CA LEU A 429 -11.71 0.93 -8.36
C LEU A 429 -12.16 2.33 -7.93
N ILE A 430 -12.44 2.53 -6.63
CA ILE A 430 -12.87 3.82 -6.09
C ILE A 430 -11.77 4.88 -6.24
N ILE A 431 -10.54 4.55 -5.85
CA ILE A 431 -9.40 5.47 -5.95
C ILE A 431 -9.07 5.81 -7.40
N GLU A 432 -9.12 4.84 -8.32
CA GLU A 432 -8.95 5.08 -9.75
C GLU A 432 -10.02 6.03 -10.29
N SER A 433 -11.29 5.80 -9.94
CA SER A 433 -12.40 6.67 -10.33
C SER A 433 -12.25 8.11 -9.79
N LEU A 434 -11.80 8.28 -8.55
CA LEU A 434 -11.51 9.60 -7.97
C LEU A 434 -10.36 10.29 -8.69
N LYS A 435 -9.27 9.57 -8.99
CA LYS A 435 -8.12 10.12 -9.73
C LYS A 435 -8.51 10.59 -11.12
N TRP A 436 -9.33 9.80 -11.83
CA TRP A 436 -9.85 10.19 -13.13
C TRP A 436 -10.65 11.50 -13.06
N MET A 437 -11.50 11.67 -12.05
CA MET A 437 -12.27 12.90 -11.86
C MET A 437 -11.43 14.11 -11.45
N THR A 438 -10.37 13.92 -10.65
CA THR A 438 -9.58 15.02 -10.09
C THR A 438 -8.34 15.37 -10.90
N ASP A 439 -8.18 14.82 -12.12
CA ASP A 439 -7.01 15.02 -13.01
C ASP A 439 -5.67 14.75 -12.30
N THR A 440 -5.67 13.86 -11.29
CA THR A 440 -4.46 13.54 -10.52
C THR A 440 -3.66 12.38 -11.11
N GLU A 441 -4.02 11.89 -12.31
CA GLU A 441 -3.27 10.84 -13.01
C GLU A 441 -1.82 11.26 -13.30
N ASP A 442 -1.60 12.55 -13.64
CA ASP A 442 -0.27 13.11 -13.93
C ASP A 442 0.42 13.75 -12.71
N SER A 443 -0.31 13.99 -11.62
CA SER A 443 0.29 14.54 -10.40
C SER A 443 0.97 13.44 -9.59
N ALA A 444 1.93 13.81 -8.72
CA ALA A 444 2.83 12.93 -7.94
C ALA A 444 2.13 11.90 -7.01
N THR A 445 0.88 11.53 -7.30
CA THR A 445 0.08 10.54 -6.55
C THR A 445 0.32 9.14 -7.09
N VAL A 446 1.50 8.59 -6.79
CA VAL A 446 1.84 7.23 -7.17
C VAL A 446 1.12 6.26 -6.24
N SER A 447 0.12 5.54 -6.76
CA SER A 447 -0.50 4.45 -6.02
C SER A 447 0.43 3.24 -6.02
N ILE A 448 1.17 3.05 -4.93
CA ILE A 448 2.08 1.93 -4.77
C ILE A 448 1.38 0.87 -3.94
N PRO A 449 1.18 -0.34 -4.48
CA PRO A 449 0.55 -1.40 -3.74
C PRO A 449 1.45 -1.90 -2.60
N SER A 450 0.84 -2.27 -1.50
CA SER A 450 1.52 -2.89 -0.37
C SER A 450 2.21 -4.20 -0.77
N LYS A 451 3.35 -4.47 -0.15
CA LYS A 451 4.14 -5.69 -0.39
C LYS A 451 3.66 -6.79 0.53
N SER A 452 3.10 -7.86 -0.03
CA SER A 452 2.60 -8.99 0.76
C SER A 452 3.72 -9.65 1.57
N LEU A 453 3.51 -9.79 2.88
CA LEU A 453 4.37 -10.53 3.80
C LEU A 453 3.94 -11.99 3.96
N SER A 454 2.90 -12.42 3.24
CA SER A 454 2.43 -13.80 3.28
C SER A 454 3.54 -14.75 2.82
N VAL A 455 3.83 -15.74 3.66
CA VAL A 455 4.85 -16.75 3.36
C VAL A 455 4.25 -17.72 2.36
N SER A 456 4.70 -17.65 1.11
CA SER A 456 4.37 -18.72 0.15
C SER A 456 5.19 -19.97 0.52
N TYR A 457 4.51 -20.99 1.03
CA TYR A 457 5.14 -22.28 1.24
C TYR A 457 5.36 -22.96 -0.12
N LEU A 458 6.60 -23.34 -0.38
CA LEU A 458 6.90 -24.19 -1.54
C LEU A 458 6.26 -25.57 -1.30
N THR A 459 5.12 -25.82 -1.91
CA THR A 459 4.49 -27.14 -1.92
C THR A 459 5.27 -28.02 -2.87
N LEU A 460 6.24 -28.76 -2.33
CA LEU A 460 6.96 -29.79 -3.09
C LEU A 460 6.09 -31.04 -3.16
N THR A 461 5.89 -31.57 -4.37
CA THR A 461 5.32 -32.89 -4.52
C THR A 461 6.31 -33.93 -3.95
N ASP A 462 5.81 -35.10 -3.54
CA ASP A 462 6.68 -36.18 -3.05
C ASP A 462 7.75 -36.56 -4.08
N TYR A 463 7.45 -36.41 -5.37
CA TYR A 463 8.39 -36.66 -6.48
C TYR A 463 9.51 -35.59 -6.48
N ASP A 464 9.19 -34.33 -6.38
CA ASP A 464 10.17 -33.23 -6.34
C ASP A 464 11.07 -33.34 -5.10
N ALA A 465 10.47 -33.65 -3.94
CA ALA A 465 11.21 -33.87 -2.70
C ALA A 465 12.19 -35.04 -2.82
N ALA A 466 11.80 -36.16 -3.47
CA ALA A 466 12.68 -37.30 -3.74
C ALA A 466 13.79 -36.94 -4.72
N PHE A 467 13.48 -36.23 -5.80
CA PHE A 467 14.47 -35.75 -6.78
C PHE A 467 15.53 -34.87 -6.13
N TRP A 468 15.14 -33.88 -5.37
CA TRP A 468 16.08 -32.99 -4.69
C TRP A 468 16.92 -33.70 -3.61
N LYS A 469 16.34 -34.67 -2.88
CA LYS A 469 17.12 -35.53 -1.96
C LYS A 469 18.21 -36.31 -2.67
N ILE A 470 17.92 -36.91 -3.84
CA ILE A 470 18.90 -37.63 -4.64
C ILE A 470 20.01 -36.70 -5.13
N CYS A 471 19.62 -35.48 -5.61
CA CYS A 471 20.59 -34.50 -6.09
C CYS A 471 21.53 -34.02 -4.97
N THR A 472 20.98 -33.63 -3.83
CA THR A 472 21.76 -33.00 -2.74
C THR A 472 22.56 -34.01 -1.92
N ILE A 473 21.98 -35.16 -1.60
CA ILE A 473 22.62 -36.19 -0.74
C ILE A 473 23.47 -37.17 -1.58
N GLY A 474 23.07 -37.44 -2.82
CA GLY A 474 23.73 -38.42 -3.68
C GLY A 474 24.67 -37.81 -4.72
N LEU A 475 24.13 -37.05 -5.67
CA LEU A 475 24.87 -36.59 -6.85
C LEU A 475 25.97 -35.58 -6.52
N ILE A 476 25.67 -34.55 -5.69
CA ILE A 476 26.65 -33.50 -5.36
C ILE A 476 27.82 -34.08 -4.55
N PRO A 477 27.62 -34.81 -3.44
CA PRO A 477 28.73 -35.43 -2.70
C PRO A 477 29.48 -36.49 -3.55
N GLY A 478 28.73 -37.28 -4.34
CA GLY A 478 29.31 -38.25 -5.26
C GLY A 478 30.25 -37.61 -6.27
N PHE A 479 29.88 -36.49 -6.87
CA PHE A 479 30.72 -35.72 -7.78
C PHE A 479 32.05 -35.32 -7.11
N PHE A 480 32.00 -34.75 -5.90
CA PHE A 480 33.22 -34.38 -5.19
C PHE A 480 34.10 -35.57 -4.83
N LEU A 481 33.50 -36.72 -4.48
CA LEU A 481 34.27 -37.95 -4.24
C LEU A 481 34.99 -38.45 -5.51
N VAL A 482 34.30 -38.43 -6.65
CA VAL A 482 34.90 -38.84 -7.93
C VAL A 482 36.03 -37.89 -8.33
N VAL A 483 35.81 -36.58 -8.22
CA VAL A 483 36.87 -35.59 -8.51
C VAL A 483 38.04 -35.74 -7.52
N GLY A 484 37.77 -35.90 -6.24
CA GLY A 484 38.80 -36.13 -5.22
C GLY A 484 39.61 -37.40 -5.51
N PHE A 485 38.94 -38.50 -5.89
CA PHE A 485 39.59 -39.75 -6.28
C PHE A 485 40.44 -39.60 -7.53
N ALA A 486 39.95 -38.92 -8.56
CA ALA A 486 40.68 -38.64 -9.77
C ALA A 486 41.96 -37.82 -9.52
N VAL A 487 41.87 -36.78 -8.69
CA VAL A 487 43.03 -35.96 -8.25
C VAL A 487 44.01 -36.81 -7.45
N TRP A 488 43.53 -37.65 -6.54
CA TRP A 488 44.37 -38.55 -5.76
C TRP A 488 45.12 -39.54 -6.64
N MET A 489 44.42 -40.18 -7.62
CA MET A 489 45.07 -41.10 -8.59
C MET A 489 46.13 -40.38 -9.43
N LYS A 490 45.88 -39.17 -9.90
CA LYS A 490 46.82 -38.36 -10.68
C LYS A 490 48.08 -38.06 -9.86
N ARG A 491 47.93 -37.68 -8.57
CA ARG A 491 49.05 -37.40 -7.67
C ARG A 491 49.86 -38.68 -7.32
N ARG A 492 49.23 -39.85 -7.27
CA ARG A 492 49.92 -41.13 -7.00
C ARG A 492 50.73 -41.65 -8.17
N LYS A 493 50.41 -41.20 -9.40
CA LYS A 493 51.15 -41.62 -10.63
C LYS A 493 52.24 -40.61 -11.05
N ALA A 494 52.28 -39.43 -10.41
CA ALA A 494 53.33 -38.44 -10.50
C ALA A 494 54.35 -38.67 -9.37
#